data_a879758855c3aed1c77cf092f8e3e5b4
#
_entry.id   a879758855c3aed1c77cf092f8e3e5b4
#
_cell.length_a   1.000
_cell.length_b   1.000
_cell.length_c   1.000
_cell.angle_alpha   90.00
_cell.angle_beta   90.00
_cell.angle_gamma   90.00
#
_symmetry.space_group_name_H-M   'P 1'
#
loop_
_entity.id
_entity.type
_entity.pdbx_description
1 polymer ?
#
loop_
_entity_poly.entity_id
_entity_poly.type
_entity_poly.pdbx_seq_one_letter_code
_entity_poly.pdbx_strand_id
1 'polypeptide(L)'
;MKRRIALVMTWALLSTACSSTAASIADDVLATIAAETPAPITTSTTVTPQHADYTDVNDNVDAFFSEFISSTTPGGVVIVLKDGQIIHQAAYGMANLKQKIPLTVAHQFHLASVGKQMTALGIMMLAEQGKLQYDDRLSTYIPELTRYSGSMTIRQVLNHTAGLPDYDDGVTESLLARSDAPTNDDLITVMSRKRKLMAPPGDGFYYSNVGYDLLAVVIERVSGETYPDFVQTHIFDTLGMTHTFSLPNAKRRKDPLIAISYTGSSQQPEAYPSDNLDGIYGSGSLYSTLGDMALYDAALYGDALVTQKTYKEALKPAQLNDGSREPYGFGLEFAKWHNESYVAHSGAWLGFNNDYVRFAKKHFSVIVLLNRDYDIPDDPRIALQVAQFYLEK
;
A
#
# COMPACT_ATOMS: atom_id res chain seq x y z
N MET A 1 -0.62 30.69 -11.62
CA MET A 1 -1.50 29.84 -12.44
C MET A 1 -1.94 28.68 -11.56
N LYS A 2 -3.21 28.66 -11.18
CA LYS A 2 -3.76 27.63 -10.28
C LYS A 2 -4.04 26.37 -11.12
N ARG A 3 -3.11 25.44 -11.20
CA ARG A 3 -3.40 24.09 -11.70
C ARG A 3 -4.04 23.31 -10.55
N ARG A 4 -5.28 22.92 -10.73
CA ARG A 4 -6.01 22.01 -9.83
C ARG A 4 -5.34 20.65 -9.93
N ILE A 5 -4.78 20.18 -8.83
CA ILE A 5 -4.42 18.79 -8.65
C ILE A 5 -5.78 18.06 -8.48
N ALA A 6 -6.31 17.56 -9.57
CA ALA A 6 -7.46 16.67 -9.52
C ALA A 6 -6.92 15.26 -9.26
N LEU A 7 -6.77 14.90 -8.00
CA LEU A 7 -6.62 13.51 -7.61
C LEU A 7 -8.00 12.87 -7.78
N VAL A 8 -8.23 12.23 -8.92
CA VAL A 8 -9.45 11.48 -9.17
C VAL A 8 -9.36 10.16 -8.43
N MET A 9 -9.64 10.17 -7.13
CA MET A 9 -10.13 8.99 -6.43
C MET A 9 -11.64 8.89 -6.73
N THR A 10 -12.01 8.25 -7.83
CA THR A 10 -13.37 7.81 -8.07
C THR A 10 -13.69 6.63 -7.16
N TRP A 11 -13.94 6.91 -5.89
CA TRP A 11 -14.72 6.02 -5.07
C TRP A 11 -16.19 6.19 -5.48
N ALA A 12 -16.67 5.27 -6.33
CA ALA A 12 -18.09 5.18 -6.60
C ALA A 12 -18.82 4.95 -5.26
N LEU A 13 -19.67 5.90 -4.92
CA LEU A 13 -20.67 5.81 -3.87
C LEU A 13 -21.56 4.58 -4.12
N LEU A 14 -21.21 3.44 -3.57
CA LEU A 14 -22.07 2.29 -3.34
C LEU A 14 -22.45 2.27 -1.86
N SER A 15 -23.15 3.31 -1.43
CA SER A 15 -23.82 3.31 -0.14
C SER A 15 -25.22 2.74 -0.36
N THR A 16 -25.53 1.63 0.29
CA THR A 16 -26.81 1.17 0.84
C THR A 16 -27.17 -0.32 0.67
N ALA A 17 -26.18 -1.22 0.42
CA ALA A 17 -26.50 -2.66 0.42
C ALA A 17 -25.39 -3.56 0.98
N CYS A 18 -24.45 -3.06 1.83
CA CYS A 18 -23.18 -3.77 2.03
C CYS A 18 -22.85 -4.24 3.46
N SER A 19 -23.68 -4.04 4.49
CA SER A 19 -23.29 -4.42 5.86
C SER A 19 -23.22 -5.93 6.11
N SER A 20 -24.04 -6.72 5.45
CA SER A 20 -24.00 -8.20 5.55
C SER A 20 -22.89 -8.84 4.68
N THR A 21 -22.53 -8.19 3.58
CA THR A 21 -21.55 -8.69 2.61
C THR A 21 -20.12 -8.51 3.11
N ALA A 22 -19.79 -7.36 3.71
CA ALA A 22 -18.48 -7.08 4.25
C ALA A 22 -18.09 -8.03 5.42
N ALA A 23 -19.05 -8.33 6.31
CA ALA A 23 -18.87 -9.31 7.38
C ALA A 23 -18.58 -10.71 6.83
N SER A 24 -19.34 -11.14 5.83
CA SER A 24 -19.17 -12.46 5.17
C SER A 24 -17.81 -12.59 4.47
N ILE A 25 -17.30 -11.53 3.84
CA ILE A 25 -16.00 -11.55 3.15
C ILE A 25 -14.86 -11.70 4.16
N ALA A 26 -14.90 -10.94 5.25
CA ALA A 26 -13.85 -10.99 6.25
C ALA A 26 -13.90 -12.28 7.07
N ASP A 27 -15.08 -12.80 7.40
CA ASP A 27 -15.23 -14.09 8.08
C ASP A 27 -14.71 -15.24 7.20
N ASP A 28 -14.92 -15.19 5.89
CA ASP A 28 -14.36 -16.14 4.93
C ASP A 28 -12.82 -16.06 4.86
N VAL A 29 -12.24 -14.87 4.84
CA VAL A 29 -10.78 -14.68 4.85
C VAL A 29 -10.19 -15.14 6.18
N LEU A 30 -10.83 -14.80 7.31
CA LEU A 30 -10.41 -15.21 8.65
C LEU A 30 -10.54 -16.72 8.87
N ALA A 31 -11.65 -17.34 8.45
CA ALA A 31 -11.86 -18.79 8.60
C ALA A 31 -10.80 -19.59 7.85
N THR A 32 -10.28 -19.05 6.77
CA THR A 32 -9.28 -19.71 5.93
C THR A 32 -7.89 -19.65 6.52
N ILE A 33 -7.48 -18.49 7.00
CA ILE A 33 -6.17 -18.33 7.66
C ILE A 33 -6.13 -19.11 8.99
N ALA A 34 -7.32 -19.42 9.57
CA ALA A 34 -7.41 -20.24 10.78
C ALA A 34 -7.28 -21.75 10.53
N ALA A 35 -7.55 -22.23 9.31
CA ALA A 35 -7.64 -23.65 9.00
C ALA A 35 -6.32 -24.28 8.55
N GLU A 36 -5.34 -23.51 8.10
CA GLU A 36 -4.08 -24.04 7.58
C GLU A 36 -2.90 -23.40 8.29
N THR A 37 -2.20 -24.20 9.11
CA THR A 37 -0.81 -23.92 9.50
C THR A 37 0.05 -24.34 8.30
N PRO A 38 0.60 -23.43 7.50
CA PRO A 38 1.54 -23.81 6.44
C PRO A 38 2.75 -24.48 7.09
N ALA A 39 3.31 -25.48 6.43
CA ALA A 39 4.60 -26.00 6.82
C ALA A 39 5.60 -24.84 6.91
N PRO A 40 6.46 -24.79 7.95
CA PRO A 40 7.42 -23.71 8.09
C PRO A 40 8.26 -23.65 6.81
N ILE A 41 8.23 -22.50 6.14
CA ILE A 41 9.18 -22.20 5.08
C ILE A 41 10.54 -22.17 5.79
N THR A 42 11.32 -23.21 5.63
CA THR A 42 12.68 -23.26 6.12
C THR A 42 13.44 -22.10 5.48
N THR A 43 13.80 -21.12 6.27
CA THR A 43 14.65 -19.98 5.90
C THR A 43 16.06 -20.49 5.58
N SER A 44 16.23 -21.09 4.43
CA SER A 44 17.54 -21.32 3.81
C SER A 44 17.35 -21.78 2.38
N THR A 45 16.99 -20.85 1.51
CA THR A 45 17.36 -20.95 0.10
C THR A 45 17.27 -19.54 -0.48
N THR A 46 18.36 -19.05 -1.01
CA THR A 46 18.35 -18.04 -2.06
C THR A 46 17.28 -18.48 -3.06
N VAL A 47 16.15 -17.75 -3.09
CA VAL A 47 15.09 -18.00 -4.07
C VAL A 47 15.67 -17.63 -5.43
N THR A 48 16.26 -18.62 -6.09
CA THR A 48 16.54 -18.51 -7.52
C THR A 48 15.20 -18.69 -8.22
N PRO A 49 14.72 -17.70 -9.00
CA PRO A 49 13.46 -17.83 -9.71
C PRO A 49 13.53 -19.05 -10.63
N GLN A 50 12.80 -20.11 -10.31
CA GLN A 50 12.54 -21.20 -11.25
C GLN A 50 11.27 -20.84 -12.01
N HIS A 51 11.41 -20.59 -13.31
CA HIS A 51 10.26 -20.49 -14.21
C HIS A 51 9.56 -21.85 -14.25
N ALA A 52 8.32 -21.89 -13.75
CA ALA A 52 7.43 -22.99 -14.10
C ALA A 52 6.94 -22.80 -15.54
N ASP A 53 6.80 -23.88 -16.30
CA ASP A 53 6.30 -23.86 -17.69
C ASP A 53 4.81 -23.48 -17.74
N TYR A 54 4.54 -22.17 -17.80
CA TYR A 54 3.23 -21.58 -18.07
C TYR A 54 3.26 -20.73 -19.37
N THR A 55 3.81 -21.29 -20.44
CA THR A 55 4.05 -20.57 -21.71
C THR A 55 2.78 -19.94 -22.28
N ASP A 56 1.65 -20.64 -22.28
CA ASP A 56 0.39 -20.15 -22.86
C ASP A 56 -0.22 -18.99 -22.06
N VAL A 57 0.07 -18.91 -20.75
CA VAL A 57 -0.48 -17.88 -19.85
C VAL A 57 0.35 -16.62 -19.91
N ASN A 58 1.67 -16.75 -20.10
CA ASN A 58 2.57 -15.63 -20.29
C ASN A 58 2.19 -14.80 -21.53
N ASP A 59 1.88 -15.48 -22.65
CA ASP A 59 1.46 -14.84 -23.90
C ASP A 59 0.18 -13.99 -23.72
N ASN A 60 -0.78 -14.44 -22.91
CA ASN A 60 -2.00 -13.69 -22.60
C ASN A 60 -1.73 -12.44 -21.76
N VAL A 61 -0.84 -12.53 -20.77
CA VAL A 61 -0.43 -11.38 -19.96
C VAL A 61 0.32 -10.36 -20.81
N ASP A 62 1.26 -10.83 -21.65
CA ASP A 62 2.01 -9.97 -22.56
C ASP A 62 1.08 -9.27 -23.58
N ALA A 63 0.12 -10.00 -24.14
CA ALA A 63 -0.90 -9.45 -25.04
C ALA A 63 -1.73 -8.36 -24.34
N PHE A 64 -2.20 -8.63 -23.12
CA PHE A 64 -2.97 -7.67 -22.32
C PHE A 64 -2.20 -6.36 -22.09
N PHE A 65 -0.96 -6.43 -21.60
CA PHE A 65 -0.17 -5.21 -21.40
C PHE A 65 0.17 -4.49 -22.72
N SER A 66 0.30 -5.21 -23.82
CA SER A 66 0.59 -4.64 -25.14
C SER A 66 -0.57 -3.81 -25.72
N GLU A 67 -1.79 -3.97 -25.20
CA GLU A 67 -2.96 -3.17 -25.62
C GLU A 67 -2.82 -1.68 -25.24
N PHE A 68 -2.12 -1.37 -24.16
CA PHE A 68 -2.00 0.00 -23.64
C PHE A 68 -0.57 0.46 -23.34
N ILE A 69 0.43 -0.43 -23.38
CA ILE A 69 1.85 -0.10 -23.19
C ILE A 69 2.64 -0.49 -24.45
N SER A 70 3.43 0.44 -24.98
CA SER A 70 4.36 0.18 -26.06
C SER A 70 5.81 0.30 -25.61
N SER A 71 6.76 -0.12 -26.45
CA SER A 71 8.20 0.02 -26.18
C SER A 71 8.70 1.48 -26.12
N THR A 72 7.84 2.46 -26.39
CA THR A 72 8.19 3.90 -26.40
C THR A 72 7.38 4.74 -25.42
N THR A 73 6.47 4.13 -24.68
CA THR A 73 5.64 4.79 -23.63
C THR A 73 6.12 4.45 -22.23
N PRO A 74 5.78 5.24 -21.19
CA PRO A 74 5.86 4.76 -19.83
C PRO A 74 5.03 3.49 -19.67
N GLY A 75 5.37 2.65 -18.70
CA GLY A 75 4.73 1.35 -18.60
C GLY A 75 4.68 0.82 -17.18
N GLY A 76 5.10 -0.43 -17.00
CA GLY A 76 5.08 -1.05 -15.71
C GLY A 76 5.73 -2.42 -15.68
N VAL A 77 5.66 -3.00 -14.50
CA VAL A 77 6.15 -4.35 -14.21
C VAL A 77 5.06 -5.16 -13.54
N VAL A 78 5.02 -6.46 -13.79
CA VAL A 78 4.06 -7.39 -13.20
C VAL A 78 4.76 -8.62 -12.66
N ILE A 79 4.28 -9.14 -11.53
CA ILE A 79 4.64 -10.44 -11.00
C ILE A 79 3.40 -11.22 -10.59
N VAL A 80 3.38 -12.50 -10.88
CA VAL A 80 2.37 -13.45 -10.42
C VAL A 80 3.05 -14.50 -9.56
N LEU A 81 2.51 -14.69 -8.36
CA LEU A 81 3.04 -15.59 -7.35
C LEU A 81 2.03 -16.70 -7.09
N LYS A 82 2.53 -17.94 -6.97
CA LYS A 82 1.75 -19.12 -6.58
C LYS A 82 2.57 -19.99 -5.65
N ASP A 83 2.03 -20.29 -4.46
CA ASP A 83 2.69 -21.10 -3.43
C ASP A 83 4.12 -20.61 -3.09
N GLY A 84 4.32 -19.27 -3.05
CA GLY A 84 5.61 -18.64 -2.81
C GLY A 84 6.59 -18.69 -3.99
N GLN A 85 6.16 -19.19 -5.16
CA GLN A 85 6.97 -19.25 -6.37
C GLN A 85 6.55 -18.18 -7.38
N ILE A 86 7.51 -17.61 -8.09
CA ILE A 86 7.24 -16.73 -9.21
C ILE A 86 6.84 -17.60 -10.41
N ILE A 87 5.59 -17.48 -10.86
CA ILE A 87 5.09 -18.19 -12.03
C ILE A 87 5.04 -17.33 -13.29
N HIS A 88 5.09 -15.98 -13.12
CA HIS A 88 5.26 -15.02 -14.19
C HIS A 88 5.90 -13.75 -13.65
N GLN A 89 6.78 -13.12 -14.43
CA GLN A 89 7.24 -11.75 -14.21
C GLN A 89 7.64 -11.11 -15.53
N ALA A 90 7.26 -9.86 -15.72
CA ALA A 90 7.57 -9.12 -16.95
C ALA A 90 7.70 -7.63 -16.72
N ALA A 91 8.32 -6.93 -17.68
CA ALA A 91 8.45 -5.48 -17.69
C ALA A 91 8.09 -4.95 -19.08
N TYR A 92 7.29 -3.90 -19.13
CA TYR A 92 6.77 -3.29 -20.36
C TYR A 92 7.02 -1.79 -20.36
N GLY A 93 7.44 -1.25 -21.50
CA GLY A 93 7.62 0.18 -21.71
C GLY A 93 8.94 0.74 -21.16
N MET A 94 8.95 2.01 -20.83
CA MET A 94 10.13 2.80 -20.50
C MET A 94 10.15 3.27 -19.06
N ALA A 95 11.28 3.08 -18.37
CA ALA A 95 11.55 3.66 -17.05
C ALA A 95 11.83 5.16 -17.15
N ASN A 96 12.46 5.59 -18.22
CA ASN A 96 12.82 6.99 -18.46
C ASN A 96 12.76 7.32 -19.95
N LEU A 97 11.74 8.08 -20.35
CA LEU A 97 11.55 8.48 -21.76
C LEU A 97 12.69 9.36 -22.27
N LYS A 98 13.14 10.33 -21.45
CA LYS A 98 14.17 11.28 -21.84
C LYS A 98 15.51 10.60 -22.11
N GLN A 99 15.87 9.63 -21.28
CA GLN A 99 17.12 8.88 -21.40
C GLN A 99 16.98 7.61 -22.23
N LYS A 100 15.77 7.28 -22.68
CA LYS A 100 15.44 6.07 -23.44
C LYS A 100 15.85 4.79 -22.68
N ILE A 101 15.60 4.76 -21.35
CA ILE A 101 15.88 3.59 -20.53
C ILE A 101 14.64 2.71 -20.51
N PRO A 102 14.69 1.46 -21.01
CA PRO A 102 13.57 0.54 -20.91
C PRO A 102 13.36 0.09 -19.47
N LEU A 103 12.11 -0.25 -19.11
CA LEU A 103 11.82 -0.90 -17.82
C LEU A 103 12.42 -2.31 -17.78
N THR A 104 12.82 -2.70 -16.60
CA THR A 104 13.20 -4.07 -16.24
C THR A 104 12.54 -4.40 -14.90
N VAL A 105 12.42 -5.68 -14.54
CA VAL A 105 11.88 -6.13 -13.27
C VAL A 105 12.69 -5.68 -12.04
N ALA A 106 13.92 -5.18 -12.27
CA ALA A 106 14.79 -4.63 -11.23
C ALA A 106 14.50 -3.15 -10.90
N HIS A 107 13.67 -2.48 -11.69
CA HIS A 107 13.34 -1.07 -11.42
C HIS A 107 12.51 -0.93 -10.14
N GLN A 108 12.78 0.15 -9.43
CA GLN A 108 12.12 0.54 -8.19
C GLN A 108 10.99 1.51 -8.48
N PHE A 109 9.84 1.26 -7.89
CA PHE A 109 8.64 2.08 -8.03
C PHE A 109 8.22 2.62 -6.67
N HIS A 110 7.71 3.84 -6.64
CA HIS A 110 7.04 4.37 -5.47
C HIS A 110 5.77 3.57 -5.20
N LEU A 111 5.70 2.91 -4.04
CA LEU A 111 4.57 2.01 -3.72
C LEU A 111 3.27 2.75 -3.45
N ALA A 112 3.35 4.04 -3.14
CA ALA A 112 2.20 4.82 -2.70
C ALA A 112 1.44 4.07 -1.58
N SER A 113 0.11 4.07 -1.60
CA SER A 113 -0.69 3.50 -0.51
C SER A 113 -0.53 2.00 -0.29
N VAL A 114 0.08 1.23 -1.21
CA VAL A 114 0.47 -0.16 -0.94
C VAL A 114 1.42 -0.24 0.27
N GLY A 115 2.23 0.80 0.50
CA GLY A 115 3.13 0.92 1.64
C GLY A 115 2.45 1.02 3.01
N LYS A 116 1.16 1.33 3.07
CA LYS A 116 0.39 1.37 4.34
C LYS A 116 0.43 0.04 5.10
N GLN A 117 0.50 -1.07 4.38
CA GLN A 117 0.63 -2.40 4.98
C GLN A 117 1.89 -2.51 5.84
N MET A 118 3.00 -1.90 5.42
CA MET A 118 4.27 -1.92 6.15
C MET A 118 4.22 -1.04 7.40
N THR A 119 3.56 0.10 7.33
CA THR A 119 3.29 0.95 8.51
C THR A 119 2.38 0.22 9.50
N ALA A 120 1.33 -0.44 9.02
CA ALA A 120 0.47 -1.25 9.86
C ALA A 120 1.23 -2.40 10.56
N LEU A 121 2.13 -3.08 9.82
CA LEU A 121 3.01 -4.10 10.41
C LEU A 121 3.92 -3.52 11.50
N GLY A 122 4.47 -2.32 11.31
CA GLY A 122 5.27 -1.65 12.35
C GLY A 122 4.46 -1.45 13.63
N ILE A 123 3.22 -1.00 13.54
CA ILE A 123 2.31 -0.90 14.69
C ILE A 123 2.03 -2.28 15.29
N MET A 124 1.79 -3.31 14.46
CA MET A 124 1.54 -4.68 14.94
C MET A 124 2.75 -5.28 15.66
N MET A 125 3.97 -5.04 15.20
CA MET A 125 5.21 -5.45 15.86
C MET A 125 5.34 -4.83 17.26
N LEU A 126 5.05 -3.53 17.37
CA LEU A 126 5.09 -2.83 18.66
C LEU A 126 3.98 -3.30 19.60
N ALA A 127 2.80 -3.62 19.07
CA ALA A 127 1.70 -4.19 19.83
C ALA A 127 2.03 -5.60 20.34
N GLU A 128 2.63 -6.46 19.52
CA GLU A 128 3.05 -7.81 19.90
C GLU A 128 4.14 -7.79 20.98
N GLN A 129 5.00 -6.77 20.96
CA GLN A 129 6.00 -6.51 22.00
C GLN A 129 5.40 -5.91 23.28
N GLY A 130 4.09 -5.63 23.31
CA GLY A 130 3.41 -5.02 24.46
C GLY A 130 3.75 -3.55 24.70
N LYS A 131 4.36 -2.87 23.71
CA LYS A 131 4.74 -1.46 23.79
C LYS A 131 3.57 -0.49 23.55
N LEU A 132 2.52 -0.96 22.89
CA LEU A 132 1.26 -0.25 22.67
C LEU A 132 0.10 -1.25 22.58
N GLN A 133 -1.13 -0.72 22.62
CA GLN A 133 -2.35 -1.48 22.34
C GLN A 133 -3.14 -0.80 21.23
N TYR A 134 -3.84 -1.59 20.41
CA TYR A 134 -4.63 -1.02 19.31
C TYR A 134 -5.73 -0.07 19.77
N ASP A 135 -6.25 -0.30 20.99
CA ASP A 135 -7.33 0.51 21.55
C ASP A 135 -6.81 1.65 22.44
N ASP A 136 -5.48 1.87 22.49
CA ASP A 136 -4.90 3.06 23.08
C ASP A 136 -5.30 4.30 22.26
N ARG A 137 -5.45 5.42 22.97
CA ARG A 137 -5.75 6.70 22.33
C ARG A 137 -4.54 7.21 21.57
N LEU A 138 -4.73 7.71 20.37
CA LEU A 138 -3.66 8.34 19.57
C LEU A 138 -2.94 9.45 20.37
N SER A 139 -3.68 10.22 21.18
CA SER A 139 -3.14 11.29 22.02
C SER A 139 -2.19 10.82 23.13
N THR A 140 -2.17 9.52 23.46
CA THR A 140 -1.18 8.94 24.38
C THR A 140 0.23 9.06 23.79
N TYR A 141 0.35 8.88 22.48
CA TYR A 141 1.62 8.90 21.76
C TYR A 141 1.89 10.24 21.09
N ILE A 142 0.83 11.01 20.72
CA ILE A 142 0.92 12.33 20.11
C ILE A 142 0.08 13.32 20.93
N PRO A 143 0.57 13.75 22.12
CA PRO A 143 -0.18 14.61 23.06
C PRO A 143 -0.49 15.98 22.47
N GLU A 144 0.25 16.44 21.46
CA GLU A 144 0.01 17.68 20.71
C GLU A 144 -1.37 17.68 20.04
N LEU A 145 -1.91 16.51 19.78
CA LEU A 145 -3.22 16.33 19.15
C LEU A 145 -4.37 16.13 20.14
N THR A 146 -4.14 16.22 21.45
CA THR A 146 -5.14 15.87 22.51
C THR A 146 -6.48 16.55 22.31
N ARG A 147 -6.50 17.82 21.89
CA ARG A 147 -7.75 18.58 21.66
C ARG A 147 -8.54 18.07 20.44
N TYR A 148 -7.86 17.43 19.53
CA TYR A 148 -8.37 17.00 18.25
C TYR A 148 -8.66 15.49 18.24
N SER A 149 -7.78 14.71 18.85
CA SER A 149 -7.78 13.23 18.79
C SER A 149 -8.13 12.56 20.12
N GLY A 150 -8.69 13.29 21.09
CA GLY A 150 -8.86 12.84 22.46
C GLY A 150 -9.67 11.55 22.64
N SER A 151 -10.42 11.13 21.63
CA SER A 151 -11.22 9.89 21.67
C SER A 151 -10.83 8.85 20.63
N MET A 152 -10.04 9.22 19.59
CA MET A 152 -9.67 8.26 18.55
C MET A 152 -8.60 7.28 19.02
N THR A 153 -8.72 6.03 18.60
CA THR A 153 -7.78 4.97 18.93
C THR A 153 -6.83 4.67 17.77
N ILE A 154 -5.70 4.02 18.06
CA ILE A 154 -4.76 3.50 17.04
C ILE A 154 -5.49 2.59 16.04
N ARG A 155 -6.40 1.71 16.51
CA ARG A 155 -7.23 0.85 15.67
C ARG A 155 -8.07 1.65 14.68
N GLN A 156 -8.71 2.72 15.13
CA GLN A 156 -9.55 3.57 14.28
C GLN A 156 -8.71 4.34 13.23
N VAL A 157 -7.46 4.66 13.54
CA VAL A 157 -6.55 5.25 12.56
C VAL A 157 -6.11 4.21 11.53
N LEU A 158 -5.73 3.00 11.98
CA LEU A 158 -5.31 1.89 11.10
C LEU A 158 -6.37 1.51 10.07
N ASN A 159 -7.65 1.56 10.44
CA ASN A 159 -8.76 1.14 9.58
C ASN A 159 -9.61 2.31 9.05
N HIS A 160 -9.09 3.54 9.09
CA HIS A 160 -9.71 4.74 8.53
C HIS A 160 -11.09 5.12 9.11
N THR A 161 -11.37 4.74 10.36
CA THR A 161 -12.60 5.13 11.05
C THR A 161 -12.39 6.22 12.11
N ALA A 162 -11.21 6.85 12.14
CA ALA A 162 -10.90 7.92 13.09
C ALA A 162 -11.55 9.26 12.74
N GLY A 163 -12.10 9.41 11.53
CA GLY A 163 -12.67 10.67 11.04
C GLY A 163 -11.62 11.75 10.79
N LEU A 164 -10.37 11.38 10.54
CA LEU A 164 -9.28 12.32 10.22
C LEU A 164 -9.49 12.93 8.83
N PRO A 165 -9.20 14.23 8.64
CA PRO A 165 -9.12 14.82 7.30
C PRO A 165 -7.91 14.27 6.54
N ASP A 166 -7.93 14.43 5.22
CA ASP A 166 -6.80 14.08 4.36
C ASP A 166 -6.15 15.34 3.76
N TYR A 167 -5.15 15.15 2.92
CA TYR A 167 -4.37 16.20 2.28
C TYR A 167 -5.25 17.20 1.50
N ASP A 168 -6.29 16.71 0.80
CA ASP A 168 -7.22 17.53 0.03
C ASP A 168 -8.15 18.39 0.90
N ASP A 169 -8.24 18.13 2.20
CA ASP A 169 -9.01 18.90 3.17
C ASP A 169 -8.27 20.14 3.70
N GLY A 170 -7.38 20.72 2.89
CA GLY A 170 -6.59 21.90 3.20
C GLY A 170 -5.40 21.60 4.12
N VAL A 171 -4.97 20.35 4.20
CA VAL A 171 -3.75 19.95 4.92
C VAL A 171 -2.53 20.28 4.05
N THR A 172 -2.56 19.96 2.76
CA THR A 172 -1.47 20.28 1.80
C THR A 172 -1.15 21.76 1.79
N GLU A 173 -2.13 22.64 1.61
CA GLU A 173 -1.90 24.09 1.60
C GLU A 173 -1.31 24.58 2.92
N SER A 174 -1.77 24.02 4.04
CA SER A 174 -1.27 24.39 5.37
C SER A 174 0.18 23.94 5.58
N LEU A 175 0.57 22.79 5.04
CA LEU A 175 1.94 22.26 5.08
C LEU A 175 2.87 23.10 4.20
N LEU A 176 2.50 23.35 2.94
CA LEU A 176 3.30 24.11 1.99
C LEU A 176 3.40 25.61 2.35
N ALA A 177 2.41 26.15 3.07
CA ALA A 177 2.52 27.50 3.67
C ALA A 177 3.53 27.55 4.82
N ARG A 178 3.91 26.42 5.39
CA ARG A 178 4.83 26.31 6.50
C ARG A 178 6.26 25.96 6.05
N SER A 179 6.41 25.08 5.08
CA SER A 179 7.69 24.59 4.58
C SER A 179 7.59 24.18 3.12
N ASP A 180 8.63 24.43 2.34
CA ASP A 180 8.77 23.93 0.96
C ASP A 180 9.09 22.41 0.93
N ALA A 181 9.50 21.83 2.06
CA ALA A 181 9.75 20.41 2.26
C ALA A 181 9.27 19.98 3.64
N PRO A 182 7.95 19.86 3.85
CA PRO A 182 7.37 19.53 5.14
C PRO A 182 7.70 18.10 5.58
N THR A 183 7.72 17.93 6.90
CA THR A 183 8.02 16.68 7.60
C THR A 183 6.82 16.22 8.42
N ASN A 184 6.92 15.04 9.06
CA ASN A 184 5.90 14.57 10.01
C ASN A 184 5.74 15.53 11.21
N ASP A 185 6.78 16.25 11.63
CA ASP A 185 6.68 17.26 12.69
C ASP A 185 5.87 18.49 12.22
N ASP A 186 6.02 18.90 10.96
CA ASP A 186 5.19 19.93 10.37
C ASP A 186 3.73 19.48 10.28
N LEU A 187 3.50 18.19 9.92
CA LEU A 187 2.17 17.60 9.91
C LEU A 187 1.53 17.64 11.30
N ILE A 188 2.23 17.21 12.37
CA ILE A 188 1.74 17.33 13.75
C ILE A 188 1.36 18.79 14.07
N THR A 189 2.22 19.74 13.69
CA THR A 189 1.96 21.17 13.94
C THR A 189 0.72 21.67 13.20
N VAL A 190 0.52 21.26 11.95
CA VAL A 190 -0.68 21.62 11.17
C VAL A 190 -1.90 20.98 11.80
N MET A 191 -1.85 19.68 12.10
CA MET A 191 -2.96 18.92 12.66
C MET A 191 -3.36 19.42 14.06
N SER A 192 -2.42 19.82 14.91
CA SER A 192 -2.71 20.35 16.25
C SER A 192 -3.55 21.63 16.22
N ARG A 193 -3.55 22.35 15.10
CA ARG A 193 -4.34 23.58 14.86
C ARG A 193 -5.72 23.30 14.27
N LYS A 194 -5.94 22.12 13.68
CA LYS A 194 -7.25 21.69 13.20
C LYS A 194 -8.19 21.49 14.39
N ARG A 195 -9.47 21.84 14.22
CA ARG A 195 -10.46 21.77 15.32
C ARG A 195 -11.64 20.86 15.01
N LYS A 196 -11.71 20.35 13.78
CA LYS A 196 -12.82 19.52 13.34
C LYS A 196 -12.27 18.25 12.70
N LEU A 197 -12.87 17.15 13.06
CA LEU A 197 -12.80 15.89 12.34
C LEU A 197 -13.84 15.91 11.23
N MET A 198 -13.71 15.01 10.25
CA MET A 198 -14.70 14.78 9.21
C MET A 198 -15.97 14.18 9.82
N ALA A 199 -15.82 13.30 10.83
CA ALA A 199 -16.86 12.72 11.65
C ALA A 199 -16.31 12.34 13.04
N PRO A 200 -17.18 12.08 14.03
CA PRO A 200 -16.74 11.46 15.29
C PRO A 200 -16.05 10.11 15.02
N PRO A 201 -15.00 9.76 15.80
CA PRO A 201 -14.34 8.49 15.63
C PRO A 201 -15.30 7.29 15.76
N GLY A 202 -15.28 6.42 14.79
CA GLY A 202 -16.14 5.24 14.71
C GLY A 202 -17.49 5.45 13.99
N ASP A 203 -17.86 6.67 13.59
CA ASP A 203 -19.15 6.93 12.96
C ASP A 203 -19.15 6.71 11.44
N GLY A 204 -17.98 6.46 10.83
CA GLY A 204 -17.90 6.20 9.40
C GLY A 204 -16.48 5.91 8.93
N PHE A 205 -16.36 5.49 7.68
CA PHE A 205 -15.10 5.26 6.99
C PHE A 205 -14.66 6.53 6.27
N TYR A 206 -13.50 7.05 6.62
CA TYR A 206 -12.88 8.25 6.04
C TYR A 206 -11.41 7.93 5.76
N TYR A 207 -11.12 7.52 4.54
CA TYR A 207 -9.74 7.24 4.15
C TYR A 207 -8.85 8.46 4.39
N SER A 208 -7.74 8.28 5.08
CA SER A 208 -6.84 9.37 5.43
C SER A 208 -5.37 8.94 5.36
N ASN A 209 -4.62 9.52 4.43
CA ASN A 209 -3.17 9.39 4.38
C ASN A 209 -2.54 10.00 5.63
N VAL A 210 -3.05 11.16 6.06
CA VAL A 210 -2.64 11.83 7.31
C VAL A 210 -2.68 10.87 8.50
N GLY A 211 -3.69 10.00 8.58
CA GLY A 211 -3.79 9.00 9.63
C GLY A 211 -2.57 8.07 9.66
N TYR A 212 -2.16 7.56 8.52
CA TYR A 212 -1.00 6.67 8.43
C TYR A 212 0.33 7.39 8.66
N ASP A 213 0.43 8.65 8.29
CA ASP A 213 1.61 9.47 8.61
C ASP A 213 1.71 9.73 10.12
N LEU A 214 0.58 9.89 10.81
CA LEU A 214 0.55 9.95 12.28
C LEU A 214 0.91 8.59 12.91
N LEU A 215 0.56 7.44 12.30
CA LEU A 215 1.02 6.14 12.77
C LEU A 215 2.54 5.97 12.63
N ALA A 216 3.17 6.53 11.61
CA ALA A 216 4.64 6.57 11.52
C ALA A 216 5.25 7.32 12.72
N VAL A 217 4.66 8.46 13.11
CA VAL A 217 5.08 9.19 14.33
C VAL A 217 4.89 8.34 15.59
N VAL A 218 3.81 7.57 15.68
CA VAL A 218 3.61 6.62 16.80
C VAL A 218 4.73 5.59 16.82
N ILE A 219 5.10 5.02 15.65
CA ILE A 219 6.23 4.09 15.56
C ILE A 219 7.51 4.73 16.08
N GLU A 220 7.85 5.94 15.63
CA GLU A 220 9.04 6.66 16.08
C GLU A 220 9.08 6.90 17.59
N ARG A 221 7.97 7.35 18.16
CA ARG A 221 7.89 7.67 19.58
C ARG A 221 7.92 6.45 20.50
N VAL A 222 7.36 5.35 20.04
CA VAL A 222 7.28 4.10 20.82
C VAL A 222 8.57 3.28 20.68
N SER A 223 9.18 3.27 19.49
CA SER A 223 10.42 2.53 19.26
C SER A 223 11.68 3.30 19.69
N GLY A 224 11.66 4.63 19.55
CA GLY A 224 12.83 5.49 19.69
C GLY A 224 13.69 5.55 18.42
N GLU A 225 13.26 4.94 17.33
CA GLU A 225 13.92 4.93 16.03
C GLU A 225 13.19 5.87 15.06
N THR A 226 13.85 6.40 14.02
CA THR A 226 13.13 7.08 12.94
C THR A 226 12.29 6.07 12.16
N TYR A 227 11.17 6.50 11.57
CA TYR A 227 10.32 5.59 10.78
C TYR A 227 11.12 4.91 9.63
N PRO A 228 11.96 5.63 8.85
CA PRO A 228 12.79 5.00 7.84
C PRO A 228 13.74 3.92 8.40
N ASP A 229 14.39 4.18 9.53
CA ASP A 229 15.30 3.22 10.16
C ASP A 229 14.54 2.02 10.72
N PHE A 230 13.38 2.27 11.32
CA PHE A 230 12.53 1.20 11.86
C PHE A 230 12.08 0.22 10.77
N VAL A 231 11.50 0.71 9.66
CA VAL A 231 11.04 -0.17 8.58
C VAL A 231 12.22 -0.86 7.89
N GLN A 232 13.35 -0.17 7.75
CA GLN A 232 14.56 -0.76 7.18
C GLN A 232 15.02 -1.94 8.03
N THR A 233 15.24 -1.75 9.32
CA THR A 233 15.81 -2.76 10.22
C THR A 233 14.83 -3.91 10.48
N HIS A 234 13.59 -3.57 10.80
CA HIS A 234 12.64 -4.57 11.32
C HIS A 234 11.82 -5.27 10.23
N ILE A 235 11.72 -4.69 9.03
CA ILE A 235 10.96 -5.28 7.92
C ILE A 235 11.91 -5.63 6.78
N PHE A 236 12.59 -4.64 6.18
CA PHE A 236 13.29 -4.87 4.92
C PHE A 236 14.54 -5.75 5.10
N ASP A 237 15.38 -5.45 6.08
CA ASP A 237 16.58 -6.27 6.36
C ASP A 237 16.20 -7.66 6.87
N THR A 238 15.14 -7.75 7.70
CA THR A 238 14.62 -9.04 8.19
C THR A 238 14.17 -9.96 7.06
N LEU A 239 13.60 -9.40 5.98
CA LEU A 239 13.13 -10.16 4.82
C LEU A 239 14.16 -10.26 3.69
N GLY A 240 15.28 -9.54 3.78
CA GLY A 240 16.26 -9.45 2.70
C GLY A 240 15.78 -8.58 1.52
N MET A 241 14.89 -7.62 1.75
CA MET A 241 14.37 -6.67 0.76
C MET A 241 15.38 -5.55 0.48
N THR A 242 16.49 -5.90 -0.14
CA THR A 242 17.66 -5.02 -0.30
C THR A 242 17.47 -3.85 -1.26
N HIS A 243 16.40 -3.84 -2.03
CA HIS A 243 16.06 -2.79 -2.99
C HIS A 243 14.83 -1.97 -2.55
N THR A 244 14.37 -2.19 -1.31
CA THR A 244 13.24 -1.45 -0.71
C THR A 244 13.76 -0.43 0.28
N PHE A 245 13.21 0.77 0.25
CA PHE A 245 13.63 1.85 1.14
C PHE A 245 12.54 2.92 1.30
N SER A 246 12.59 3.62 2.42
CA SER A 246 11.85 4.89 2.59
C SER A 246 12.70 6.02 2.03
N LEU A 247 12.10 6.92 1.25
CA LEU A 247 12.83 8.00 0.60
C LEU A 247 12.84 9.27 1.48
N PRO A 248 13.84 9.47 2.31
CA PRO A 248 14.02 10.77 2.95
C PRO A 248 14.99 11.65 2.18
N ASN A 249 15.21 11.53 0.88
CA ASN A 249 16.18 12.46 0.26
C ASN A 249 16.34 12.40 -1.26
N ALA A 250 16.46 13.59 -1.84
CA ALA A 250 16.97 13.88 -3.18
C ALA A 250 18.23 13.11 -3.62
N LYS A 251 18.98 12.47 -2.72
CA LYS A 251 20.20 11.72 -3.04
C LYS A 251 19.93 10.42 -3.79
N ARG A 252 18.83 9.71 -3.52
CA ARG A 252 18.49 8.45 -4.21
C ARG A 252 17.79 8.66 -5.56
N ARG A 253 17.23 9.83 -5.83
CA ARG A 253 16.61 10.18 -7.12
C ARG A 253 17.56 10.15 -8.33
N LYS A 254 18.87 10.00 -8.10
CA LYS A 254 19.88 9.81 -9.15
C LYS A 254 20.13 8.34 -9.47
N ASP A 255 19.53 7.41 -8.74
CA ASP A 255 19.66 5.99 -9.04
C ASP A 255 18.93 5.68 -10.36
N PRO A 256 19.62 5.16 -11.38
CA PRO A 256 19.00 4.85 -12.65
C PRO A 256 17.95 3.72 -12.57
N LEU A 257 17.92 2.97 -11.48
CA LEU A 257 16.92 1.94 -11.23
C LEU A 257 15.61 2.49 -10.66
N ILE A 258 15.55 3.76 -10.25
CA ILE A 258 14.27 4.38 -9.88
C ILE A 258 13.54 4.79 -11.16
N ALA A 259 12.36 4.21 -11.37
CA ALA A 259 11.51 4.57 -12.51
C ALA A 259 11.05 6.04 -12.37
N ILE A 260 11.07 6.78 -13.46
CA ILE A 260 10.45 8.11 -13.54
C ILE A 260 8.96 7.93 -13.75
N SER A 261 8.14 8.60 -12.94
CA SER A 261 6.69 8.59 -13.11
C SER A 261 6.21 9.62 -14.11
N TYR A 262 5.05 9.33 -14.71
CA TYR A 262 4.47 10.14 -15.78
C TYR A 262 2.98 10.34 -15.58
N THR A 263 2.54 11.58 -15.75
CA THR A 263 1.13 12.00 -15.78
C THR A 263 0.77 12.47 -17.19
N GLY A 264 -0.47 12.88 -17.43
CA GLY A 264 -0.92 13.47 -18.66
C GLY A 264 -1.71 12.51 -19.56
N SER A 265 -1.14 12.10 -20.68
CA SER A 265 -1.76 11.15 -21.62
C SER A 265 -0.70 10.38 -22.42
N SER A 266 -1.11 9.31 -23.12
CA SER A 266 -0.23 8.54 -23.99
C SER A 266 0.39 9.38 -25.11
N GLN A 267 -0.28 10.45 -25.56
CA GLN A 267 0.22 11.36 -26.59
C GLN A 267 1.14 12.44 -26.01
N GLN A 268 0.96 12.80 -24.74
CA GLN A 268 1.73 13.85 -24.06
C GLN A 268 2.05 13.45 -22.62
N PRO A 269 2.95 12.47 -22.41
CA PRO A 269 3.39 12.08 -21.08
C PRO A 269 4.26 13.19 -20.46
N GLU A 270 3.88 13.65 -19.28
CA GLU A 270 4.61 14.65 -18.50
C GLU A 270 5.32 13.95 -17.33
N ALA A 271 6.66 14.06 -17.29
CA ALA A 271 7.45 13.47 -16.20
C ALA A 271 7.19 14.21 -14.88
N TYR A 272 6.98 13.43 -13.82
CA TYR A 272 6.81 13.94 -12.45
C TYR A 272 7.95 13.45 -11.55
N PRO A 273 9.10 14.14 -11.53
CA PRO A 273 10.32 13.61 -10.93
C PRO A 273 10.39 13.80 -9.40
N SER A 274 9.53 14.60 -8.78
CA SER A 274 9.61 14.91 -7.35
C SER A 274 8.35 15.53 -6.77
N ASP A 275 8.14 15.32 -5.48
CA ASP A 275 7.11 15.97 -4.69
C ASP A 275 7.70 16.73 -3.50
N ASN A 276 7.01 17.80 -3.12
CA ASN A 276 7.36 18.59 -1.92
C ASN A 276 6.99 17.84 -0.63
N LEU A 277 6.09 16.85 -0.69
CA LEU A 277 5.65 16.04 0.45
C LEU A 277 6.51 14.79 0.70
N ASP A 278 7.57 14.57 -0.07
CA ASP A 278 8.47 13.40 0.08
C ASP A 278 9.17 13.30 1.47
N GLY A 279 9.10 14.34 2.28
CA GLY A 279 9.60 14.34 3.66
C GLY A 279 8.60 13.78 4.69
N ILE A 280 7.39 13.41 4.27
CA ILE A 280 6.34 12.86 5.15
C ILE A 280 6.25 11.35 4.90
N TYR A 281 6.28 10.58 5.98
CA TYR A 281 6.30 9.10 5.93
C TYR A 281 5.10 8.50 6.61
N GLY A 282 4.75 7.28 6.19
CA GLY A 282 3.74 6.43 6.82
C GLY A 282 2.67 5.99 5.85
N SER A 283 2.13 6.90 5.05
CA SER A 283 1.04 6.61 4.12
C SER A 283 1.49 6.02 2.79
N GLY A 284 2.79 6.16 2.41
CA GLY A 284 3.20 5.68 1.10
C GLY A 284 4.60 5.99 0.59
N SER A 285 5.48 6.63 1.34
CA SER A 285 6.81 7.08 0.87
C SER A 285 7.84 5.95 0.77
N LEU A 286 7.44 4.79 0.26
CA LEU A 286 8.29 3.62 0.07
C LEU A 286 8.52 3.36 -1.40
N TYR A 287 9.74 2.96 -1.74
CA TYR A 287 10.12 2.45 -3.05
C TYR A 287 10.51 0.98 -2.94
N SER A 288 10.10 0.17 -3.93
CA SER A 288 10.39 -1.26 -3.94
C SER A 288 10.48 -1.82 -5.36
N THR A 289 10.95 -3.05 -5.48
CA THR A 289 10.96 -3.86 -6.70
C THR A 289 9.95 -4.98 -6.61
N LEU A 290 9.64 -5.62 -7.75
CA LEU A 290 8.81 -6.84 -7.75
C LEU A 290 9.44 -7.97 -6.91
N GLY A 291 10.76 -8.14 -6.97
CA GLY A 291 11.46 -9.19 -6.22
C GLY A 291 11.31 -9.00 -4.71
N ASP A 292 11.49 -7.78 -4.22
CA ASP A 292 11.34 -7.47 -2.80
C ASP A 292 9.87 -7.60 -2.36
N MET A 293 8.92 -7.20 -3.20
CA MET A 293 7.50 -7.39 -2.92
C MET A 293 7.09 -8.88 -2.90
N ALA A 294 7.77 -9.75 -3.64
CA ALA A 294 7.57 -11.19 -3.56
C ALA A 294 8.06 -11.76 -2.21
N LEU A 295 9.19 -11.26 -1.68
CA LEU A 295 9.66 -11.61 -0.33
C LEU A 295 8.66 -11.16 0.73
N TYR A 296 8.13 -9.95 0.58
CA TYR A 296 7.07 -9.43 1.45
C TYR A 296 5.81 -10.31 1.41
N ASP A 297 5.29 -10.64 0.22
CA ASP A 297 4.11 -11.50 0.06
C ASP A 297 4.29 -12.86 0.74
N ALA A 298 5.44 -13.50 0.53
CA ALA A 298 5.77 -14.79 1.14
C ALA A 298 5.82 -14.71 2.68
N ALA A 299 6.35 -13.63 3.24
CA ALA A 299 6.44 -13.43 4.68
C ALA A 299 5.08 -13.34 5.37
N LEU A 300 4.03 -12.89 4.66
CA LEU A 300 2.67 -12.78 5.21
C LEU A 300 2.00 -14.14 5.48
N TYR A 301 2.58 -15.24 5.04
CA TYR A 301 2.12 -16.60 5.33
C TYR A 301 2.84 -17.25 6.53
N GLY A 302 3.86 -16.59 7.09
CA GLY A 302 4.66 -17.09 8.21
C GLY A 302 4.70 -16.13 9.38
N ASP A 303 5.57 -16.41 10.35
CA ASP A 303 5.77 -15.63 11.58
C ASP A 303 7.05 -14.78 11.54
N ALA A 304 7.59 -14.49 10.35
CA ALA A 304 8.87 -13.79 10.21
C ALA A 304 8.84 -12.34 10.72
N LEU A 305 7.70 -11.67 10.59
CA LEU A 305 7.52 -10.26 10.99
C LEU A 305 6.69 -10.15 12.27
N VAL A 306 5.53 -10.78 12.29
CA VAL A 306 4.62 -10.91 13.43
C VAL A 306 3.99 -12.30 13.40
N THR A 307 3.54 -12.79 14.54
CA THR A 307 2.84 -14.09 14.57
C THR A 307 1.56 -14.04 13.74
N GLN A 308 1.15 -15.18 13.17
CA GLN A 308 -0.13 -15.29 12.45
C GLN A 308 -1.32 -14.89 13.35
N LYS A 309 -1.20 -15.10 14.67
CA LYS A 309 -2.20 -14.63 15.64
C LYS A 309 -2.32 -13.09 15.58
N THR A 310 -1.21 -12.38 15.58
CA THR A 310 -1.16 -10.91 15.48
C THR A 310 -1.62 -10.45 14.10
N TYR A 311 -1.17 -11.11 13.02
CA TYR A 311 -1.56 -10.74 11.65
C TYR A 311 -3.07 -10.83 11.42
N LYS A 312 -3.78 -11.75 12.10
CA LYS A 312 -5.26 -11.84 12.05
C LYS A 312 -5.97 -10.55 12.48
N GLU A 313 -5.34 -9.69 13.28
CA GLU A 313 -5.92 -8.38 13.63
C GLU A 313 -6.05 -7.48 12.38
N ALA A 314 -5.06 -7.53 11.48
CA ALA A 314 -5.09 -6.76 10.23
C ALA A 314 -6.20 -7.22 9.27
N LEU A 315 -6.65 -8.45 9.41
CA LEU A 315 -7.67 -9.07 8.55
C LEU A 315 -9.10 -8.92 9.11
N LYS A 316 -9.28 -8.20 10.21
CA LYS A 316 -10.61 -7.89 10.74
C LYS A 316 -11.16 -6.64 10.05
N PRO A 317 -12.39 -6.69 9.53
CA PRO A 317 -13.04 -5.50 8.99
C PRO A 317 -13.27 -4.47 10.09
N ALA A 318 -13.18 -3.20 9.72
CA ALA A 318 -13.48 -2.10 10.63
C ALA A 318 -14.92 -2.20 11.13
N GLN A 319 -15.12 -2.05 12.43
CA GLN A 319 -16.44 -2.01 13.05
C GLN A 319 -16.78 -0.57 13.43
N LEU A 320 -17.96 -0.09 12.99
CA LEU A 320 -18.47 1.22 13.30
C LEU A 320 -19.29 1.22 14.61
N ASN A 321 -19.56 2.41 15.13
CA ASN A 321 -20.31 2.60 16.39
C ASN A 321 -21.77 2.09 16.30
N ASP A 322 -22.36 2.07 15.12
CA ASP A 322 -23.70 1.54 14.86
C ASP A 322 -23.74 0.01 14.70
N GLY A 323 -22.57 -0.66 14.76
CA GLY A 323 -22.40 -2.10 14.60
C GLY A 323 -22.20 -2.54 13.16
N SER A 324 -22.29 -1.65 12.18
CA SER A 324 -21.96 -1.94 10.79
C SER A 324 -20.44 -2.17 10.60
N ARG A 325 -20.05 -2.75 9.47
CA ARG A 325 -18.67 -3.08 9.17
C ARG A 325 -18.25 -2.54 7.80
N GLU A 326 -17.05 -2.01 7.75
CA GLU A 326 -16.41 -1.57 6.52
C GLU A 326 -15.38 -2.60 6.06
N PRO A 327 -15.28 -2.86 4.75
CA PRO A 327 -14.40 -3.89 4.19
C PRO A 327 -12.93 -3.42 4.14
N TYR A 328 -12.42 -2.93 5.25
CA TYR A 328 -11.04 -2.47 5.39
C TYR A 328 -10.47 -2.88 6.75
N GLY A 329 -9.26 -3.42 6.73
CA GLY A 329 -8.51 -3.81 7.92
C GLY A 329 -7.35 -2.86 8.21
N PHE A 330 -6.17 -3.40 8.57
CA PHE A 330 -4.99 -2.59 8.79
C PHE A 330 -4.17 -2.48 7.49
N GLY A 331 -4.45 -1.45 6.69
CA GLY A 331 -3.82 -1.24 5.39
C GLY A 331 -4.25 -2.25 4.31
N LEU A 332 -5.41 -2.88 4.47
CA LEU A 332 -5.92 -3.93 3.58
C LEU A 332 -7.39 -3.72 3.28
N GLU A 333 -7.74 -3.73 2.02
CA GLU A 333 -9.10 -3.81 1.49
C GLU A 333 -9.55 -5.27 1.41
N PHE A 334 -10.83 -5.55 1.65
CA PHE A 334 -11.43 -6.88 1.51
C PHE A 334 -12.47 -6.86 0.41
N ALA A 335 -12.39 -7.80 -0.53
CA ALA A 335 -13.37 -7.92 -1.59
C ALA A 335 -13.51 -9.37 -2.08
N LYS A 336 -14.50 -9.59 -2.97
CA LYS A 336 -14.71 -10.85 -3.68
C LYS A 336 -14.63 -10.64 -5.18
N TRP A 337 -14.07 -11.62 -5.86
CA TRP A 337 -14.02 -11.71 -7.30
C TRP A 337 -14.36 -13.15 -7.71
N HIS A 338 -15.38 -13.35 -8.54
CA HIS A 338 -15.90 -14.69 -8.93
C HIS A 338 -16.07 -15.65 -7.73
N ASN A 339 -16.70 -15.18 -6.64
CA ASN A 339 -16.88 -15.88 -5.36
C ASN A 339 -15.60 -16.19 -4.55
N GLU A 340 -14.42 -15.81 -5.03
CA GLU A 340 -13.18 -15.92 -4.29
C GLU A 340 -12.91 -14.65 -3.48
N SER A 341 -12.65 -14.82 -2.19
CA SER A 341 -12.27 -13.70 -1.32
C SER A 341 -10.80 -13.35 -1.53
N TYR A 342 -10.51 -12.05 -1.60
CA TYR A 342 -9.14 -11.56 -1.67
C TYR A 342 -8.93 -10.35 -0.75
N VAL A 343 -7.68 -10.10 -0.41
CA VAL A 343 -7.22 -8.85 0.19
C VAL A 343 -6.40 -8.08 -0.82
N ALA A 344 -6.46 -6.76 -0.77
CA ALA A 344 -5.77 -5.92 -1.73
C ALA A 344 -5.39 -4.57 -1.15
N HIS A 345 -4.52 -3.86 -1.82
CA HIS A 345 -4.40 -2.42 -1.74
C HIS A 345 -3.90 -1.86 -3.07
N SER A 346 -4.54 -0.81 -3.56
CA SER A 346 -4.02 -0.02 -4.67
C SER A 346 -3.10 1.09 -4.15
N GLY A 347 -2.30 1.66 -5.03
CA GLY A 347 -1.44 2.79 -4.68
C GLY A 347 -1.31 3.75 -5.85
N ALA A 348 -1.72 5.00 -5.66
CA ALA A 348 -1.59 6.05 -6.67
C ALA A 348 -0.88 7.26 -6.07
N TRP A 349 0.18 7.72 -6.71
CA TRP A 349 0.89 8.93 -6.32
C TRP A 349 1.71 9.48 -7.49
N LEU A 350 1.40 10.71 -7.93
CA LEU A 350 2.20 11.50 -8.86
C LEU A 350 2.70 10.70 -10.09
N GLY A 351 1.79 10.03 -10.78
CA GLY A 351 2.10 9.26 -11.98
C GLY A 351 2.54 7.82 -11.72
N PHE A 352 2.68 7.38 -10.47
CA PHE A 352 2.72 5.97 -10.15
C PHE A 352 1.31 5.45 -9.89
N ASN A 353 1.01 4.23 -10.39
CA ASN A 353 -0.23 3.53 -10.14
C ASN A 353 0.07 2.05 -9.93
N ASN A 354 -0.26 1.53 -8.76
CA ASN A 354 0.10 0.19 -8.35
C ASN A 354 -1.12 -0.58 -7.89
N ASP A 355 -1.05 -1.88 -8.02
CA ASP A 355 -2.10 -2.77 -7.56
C ASP A 355 -1.48 -4.04 -7.00
N TYR A 356 -1.89 -4.42 -5.78
CA TYR A 356 -1.51 -5.64 -5.12
C TYR A 356 -2.76 -6.38 -4.67
N VAL A 357 -2.98 -7.55 -5.25
CA VAL A 357 -4.10 -8.44 -4.94
C VAL A 357 -3.56 -9.78 -4.46
N ARG A 358 -4.14 -10.30 -3.37
CA ARG A 358 -3.74 -11.56 -2.76
C ARG A 358 -4.95 -12.42 -2.43
N PHE A 359 -5.04 -13.57 -3.08
CA PHE A 359 -5.99 -14.64 -2.80
C PHE A 359 -5.36 -15.58 -1.77
N ALA A 360 -5.45 -15.24 -0.50
CA ALA A 360 -4.72 -15.94 0.57
C ALA A 360 -5.03 -17.44 0.61
N LYS A 361 -6.31 -17.85 0.40
CA LYS A 361 -6.71 -19.25 0.29
C LYS A 361 -6.00 -20.04 -0.80
N LYS A 362 -5.69 -19.36 -1.87
CA LYS A 362 -5.09 -19.99 -3.04
C LYS A 362 -3.57 -19.89 -3.03
N HIS A 363 -2.98 -19.22 -2.02
CA HIS A 363 -1.56 -18.84 -2.02
C HIS A 363 -1.17 -18.23 -3.37
N PHE A 364 -2.02 -17.34 -3.87
CA PHE A 364 -1.89 -16.73 -5.18
C PHE A 364 -1.95 -15.21 -5.05
N SER A 365 -0.99 -14.52 -5.65
CA SER A 365 -0.90 -13.07 -5.61
C SER A 365 -0.50 -12.49 -6.97
N VAL A 366 -1.01 -11.31 -7.25
CA VAL A 366 -0.61 -10.50 -8.40
C VAL A 366 -0.21 -9.11 -7.92
N ILE A 367 0.96 -8.64 -8.36
CA ILE A 367 1.45 -7.29 -8.08
C ILE A 367 1.77 -6.63 -9.41
N VAL A 368 1.19 -5.45 -9.62
CA VAL A 368 1.44 -4.61 -10.79
C VAL A 368 1.93 -3.27 -10.31
N LEU A 369 3.08 -2.80 -10.82
CA LEU A 369 3.64 -1.50 -10.51
C LEU A 369 3.80 -0.71 -11.81
N LEU A 370 3.11 0.42 -11.93
CA LEU A 370 3.11 1.25 -13.12
C LEU A 370 3.77 2.60 -12.84
N ASN A 371 4.51 3.13 -13.81
CA ASN A 371 5.06 4.48 -13.77
C ASN A 371 4.26 5.47 -14.62
N ARG A 372 2.96 5.23 -14.75
CA ARG A 372 1.97 6.08 -15.42
C ARG A 372 0.63 6.03 -14.71
N ASP A 373 -0.15 7.11 -14.75
CA ASP A 373 -1.48 7.23 -14.12
C ASP A 373 -2.63 7.46 -15.13
N TYR A 374 -2.39 7.24 -16.42
CA TYR A 374 -3.33 7.43 -17.51
C TYR A 374 -3.44 6.17 -18.39
N ASP A 375 -4.59 6.02 -19.07
CA ASP A 375 -4.91 4.91 -19.97
C ASP A 375 -4.62 3.54 -19.31
N ILE A 376 -5.08 3.35 -18.07
CA ILE A 376 -4.93 2.12 -17.31
C ILE A 376 -6.31 1.46 -17.21
N PRO A 377 -6.44 0.16 -17.59
CA PRO A 377 -7.64 -0.59 -17.30
C PRO A 377 -7.84 -0.73 -15.79
N ASP A 378 -8.91 -0.21 -15.22
CA ASP A 378 -9.15 -0.15 -13.78
C ASP A 378 -10.46 -0.84 -13.31
N ASP A 379 -11.29 -1.33 -14.23
CA ASP A 379 -12.51 -2.08 -13.91
C ASP A 379 -12.59 -3.39 -14.75
N PRO A 380 -12.41 -4.55 -14.11
CA PRO A 380 -11.90 -4.73 -12.75
C PRO A 380 -10.47 -4.22 -12.62
N ARG A 381 -9.98 -4.01 -11.38
CA ARG A 381 -8.60 -3.55 -11.12
C ARG A 381 -7.55 -4.39 -11.87
N ILE A 382 -6.45 -3.77 -12.28
CA ILE A 382 -5.49 -4.36 -13.23
C ILE A 382 -4.93 -5.71 -12.76
N ALA A 383 -4.67 -5.88 -11.46
CA ALA A 383 -4.17 -7.14 -10.93
C ALA A 383 -5.22 -8.28 -11.01
N LEU A 384 -6.52 -7.96 -10.96
CA LEU A 384 -7.59 -8.95 -11.18
C LEU A 384 -7.68 -9.35 -12.65
N GLN A 385 -7.47 -8.40 -13.58
CA GLN A 385 -7.42 -8.70 -15.01
C GLN A 385 -6.25 -9.63 -15.36
N VAL A 386 -5.12 -9.50 -14.67
CA VAL A 386 -4.03 -10.48 -14.78
C VAL A 386 -4.40 -11.80 -14.12
N ALA A 387 -5.01 -11.77 -12.93
CA ALA A 387 -5.38 -12.98 -12.19
C ALA A 387 -6.35 -13.90 -12.96
N GLN A 388 -7.25 -13.34 -13.79
CA GLN A 388 -8.19 -14.13 -14.59
C GLN A 388 -7.51 -15.16 -15.49
N PHE A 389 -6.32 -14.84 -16.05
CA PHE A 389 -5.58 -15.76 -16.92
C PHE A 389 -5.07 -17.01 -16.18
N TYR A 390 -5.09 -17.01 -14.83
CA TYR A 390 -4.60 -18.09 -13.98
C TYR A 390 -5.70 -18.80 -13.18
N LEU A 391 -6.79 -18.10 -12.87
CA LEU A 391 -7.84 -18.59 -11.96
C LEU A 391 -9.12 -19.05 -12.67
N GLU A 392 -9.34 -18.63 -13.91
CA GLU A 392 -10.49 -19.02 -14.73
C GLU A 392 -10.15 -20.23 -15.64
N LYS A 393 -9.90 -21.40 -15.04
CA LYS A 393 -9.84 -22.68 -15.78
C LYS A 393 -10.73 -23.73 -15.17
#